data_fca15cfba3eb5e308ed7267ddcd0b829
#
_entry.id   fca15cfba3eb5e308ed7267ddcd0b829
#
_cell.length_a   1.000
_cell.length_b   1.000
_cell.length_c   1.000
_cell.angle_alpha   90.00
_cell.angle_beta   90.00
_cell.angle_gamma   90.00
#
_symmetry.space_group_name_H-M   'P 1'
#
loop_
_entity.id
_entity.type
_entity.pdbx_description
1 polymer ?
#
loop_
_entity_poly.entity_id
_entity_poly.type
_entity_poly.pdbx_seq_one_letter_code
_entity_poly.pdbx_strand_id
1 'polypeptide(L)'
;MKFVFLIGNGFDLNLNLKTKYRNFYDRYISLPSKNSTIKKFKEVLSDNLDNWADLELELGKYANNFGIENENDFMELLYDIQDSLADYLDEQDSNFTVTDEDKKKAINDLIEFEKYLTAREFSEYDVFKKPNQATHFDVKVITFNYTQTYEKIYGWNGRALDLGNRRIGNSSYGTVMSLFEHIHGTTSSNMILGVNDISQIENEDLRNSIVTRRALIKTEMNANAGTMRDDRCIKAIEEADVICIYGMSLGDTDRFWWDKVGLRIAKSNARLFIFSKVGELPRRREYMASNKKDEIRELFVSHLDFDKPSKEKIKRQTFVCLNSNMFKVKLNYPENKTPEQIVAENADALTKVQKVLATIK
;
A
#
# COMPACT_ATOMS: atom_id res chain seq x y z
N MET A 1 -12.28 3.27 -20.57
CA MET A 1 -10.98 3.71 -19.99
C MET A 1 -10.55 2.77 -18.89
N LYS A 2 -9.25 2.54 -18.77
CA LYS A 2 -8.64 1.67 -17.75
C LYS A 2 -7.89 2.51 -16.73
N PHE A 3 -8.25 2.37 -15.48
CA PHE A 3 -7.65 3.09 -14.35
C PHE A 3 -6.91 2.10 -13.46
N VAL A 4 -5.70 2.44 -13.05
CA VAL A 4 -4.92 1.65 -12.09
C VAL A 4 -4.59 2.53 -10.90
N PHE A 5 -4.94 2.07 -9.70
CA PHE A 5 -4.57 2.70 -8.44
C PHE A 5 -3.46 1.88 -7.77
N LEU A 6 -2.34 2.51 -7.50
CA LEU A 6 -1.25 1.98 -6.69
C LEU A 6 -1.39 2.60 -5.29
N ILE A 7 -1.70 1.76 -4.31
CA ILE A 7 -2.06 2.21 -2.96
C ILE A 7 -1.04 1.69 -1.96
N GLY A 8 -0.40 2.61 -1.23
CA GLY A 8 0.54 2.28 -0.16
C GLY A 8 0.03 2.63 1.22
N ASN A 9 0.91 2.52 2.21
CA ASN A 9 0.61 2.65 3.64
C ASN A 9 -0.03 3.99 4.03
N GLY A 10 0.14 5.05 3.24
CA GLY A 10 -0.57 6.31 3.44
C GLY A 10 -2.09 6.17 3.42
N PHE A 11 -2.65 5.10 2.84
CA PHE A 11 -4.07 4.78 2.91
C PHE A 11 -4.48 4.44 4.34
N ASP A 12 -3.79 3.52 4.97
CA ASP A 12 -4.04 3.11 6.36
C ASP A 12 -3.81 4.26 7.34
N LEU A 13 -2.74 5.02 7.13
CA LEU A 13 -2.44 6.20 7.95
C LEU A 13 -3.51 7.29 7.82
N ASN A 14 -4.13 7.45 6.65
CA ASN A 14 -5.23 8.39 6.43
C ASN A 14 -6.50 7.99 7.19
N LEU A 15 -6.63 6.72 7.52
CA LEU A 15 -7.69 6.13 8.35
C LEU A 15 -7.34 6.11 9.84
N ASN A 16 -6.20 6.70 10.23
CA ASN A 16 -5.65 6.74 11.58
C ASN A 16 -5.18 5.37 12.13
N LEU A 17 -4.94 4.38 11.27
CA LEU A 17 -4.28 3.16 11.68
C LEU A 17 -2.79 3.43 11.99
N LYS A 18 -2.25 2.76 12.99
CA LYS A 18 -0.85 2.94 13.41
C LYS A 18 0.08 1.97 12.67
N THR A 19 0.09 2.04 11.34
CA THR A 19 0.82 1.10 10.48
C THR A 19 2.20 1.59 10.02
N LYS A 20 2.75 2.65 10.64
CA LYS A 20 4.16 3.04 10.41
C LYS A 20 5.10 2.05 11.07
N TYR A 21 6.24 1.76 10.46
CA TYR A 21 7.30 0.97 11.07
C TYR A 21 7.71 1.49 12.46
N ARG A 22 7.75 2.81 12.67
CA ARG A 22 8.03 3.40 13.99
C ARG A 22 7.06 2.93 15.07
N ASN A 23 5.76 2.81 14.76
CA ASN A 23 4.77 2.33 15.72
C ASN A 23 4.95 0.82 16.02
N PHE A 24 5.35 0.05 15.00
CA PHE A 24 5.70 -1.37 15.16
C PHE A 24 6.92 -1.55 16.07
N TYR A 25 7.97 -0.73 15.92
CA TYR A 25 9.20 -0.87 16.70
C TYR A 25 8.98 -0.72 18.20
N ASP A 26 8.14 0.22 18.62
CA ASP A 26 7.82 0.41 20.04
C ASP A 26 7.26 -0.88 20.65
N ARG A 27 6.42 -1.60 19.89
CA ARG A 27 5.93 -2.92 20.31
C ARG A 27 6.98 -4.02 20.18
N TYR A 28 7.66 -4.11 19.05
CA TYR A 28 8.63 -5.17 18.77
C TYR A 28 9.75 -5.22 19.79
N ILE A 29 10.31 -4.07 20.18
CA ILE A 29 11.35 -3.96 21.19
C ILE A 29 10.85 -4.47 22.55
N SER A 30 9.59 -4.26 22.88
CA SER A 30 9.00 -4.69 24.16
C SER A 30 8.76 -6.20 24.26
N LEU A 31 8.73 -6.93 23.13
CA LEU A 31 8.52 -8.38 23.11
C LEU A 31 9.77 -9.13 23.60
N PRO A 32 9.61 -10.29 24.27
CA PRO A 32 10.74 -11.17 24.62
C PRO A 32 11.54 -11.57 23.38
N SER A 33 12.86 -11.62 23.51
CA SER A 33 13.74 -12.09 22.43
C SER A 33 13.90 -13.61 22.50
N LYS A 34 13.71 -14.29 21.37
CA LYS A 34 13.80 -15.75 21.26
C LYS A 34 15.24 -16.27 21.35
N ASN A 35 16.21 -15.46 20.91
CA ASN A 35 17.65 -15.79 20.91
C ASN A 35 18.52 -14.52 21.05
N SER A 36 19.85 -14.72 21.11
CA SER A 36 20.82 -13.62 21.27
C SER A 36 20.89 -12.71 20.05
N THR A 37 20.70 -13.21 18.85
CA THR A 37 20.72 -12.44 17.59
C THR A 37 19.56 -11.46 17.55
N ILE A 38 18.34 -11.92 17.85
CA ILE A 38 17.15 -11.06 17.93
C ILE A 38 17.29 -10.03 19.06
N LYS A 39 17.87 -10.43 20.22
CA LYS A 39 18.13 -9.50 21.31
C LYS A 39 19.07 -8.37 20.88
N LYS A 40 20.20 -8.72 20.25
CA LYS A 40 21.17 -7.75 19.74
C LYS A 40 20.57 -6.81 18.70
N PHE A 41 19.75 -7.35 17.81
CA PHE A 41 19.03 -6.53 16.81
C PHE A 41 18.10 -5.52 17.47
N LYS A 42 17.31 -5.92 18.46
CA LYS A 42 16.41 -5.02 19.21
C LYS A 42 17.18 -3.93 19.96
N GLU A 43 18.36 -4.22 20.48
CA GLU A 43 19.26 -3.22 21.08
C GLU A 43 19.70 -2.20 20.04
N VAL A 44 20.18 -2.64 18.86
CA VAL A 44 20.57 -1.76 17.74
C VAL A 44 19.41 -0.90 17.28
N LEU A 45 18.21 -1.49 17.14
CA LEU A 45 17.00 -0.80 16.75
C LEU A 45 16.60 0.26 17.79
N SER A 46 16.70 -0.05 19.09
CA SER A 46 16.39 0.87 20.19
C SER A 46 17.33 2.09 20.22
N ASP A 47 18.62 1.86 19.94
CA ASP A 47 19.65 2.90 20.00
C ASP A 47 19.52 3.92 18.88
N ASN A 48 18.90 3.56 17.74
CA ASN A 48 18.91 4.42 16.55
C ASN A 48 17.64 4.28 15.67
N LEU A 49 16.47 4.45 16.26
CA LEU A 49 15.18 4.29 15.60
C LEU A 49 14.97 5.18 14.35
N ASP A 50 15.62 6.34 14.27
CA ASP A 50 15.47 7.26 13.15
C ASP A 50 16.13 6.71 11.87
N ASN A 51 17.17 5.89 11.98
CA ASN A 51 17.80 5.23 10.84
C ASN A 51 16.93 4.11 10.25
N TRP A 52 15.95 3.62 11.00
CA TRP A 52 15.06 2.54 10.61
C TRP A 52 13.70 3.05 10.06
N ALA A 53 13.70 4.22 9.43
CA ALA A 53 12.50 4.77 8.78
C ALA A 53 11.99 3.87 7.62
N ASP A 54 12.90 3.19 6.94
CA ASP A 54 12.64 2.17 5.92
C ASP A 54 13.22 0.83 6.40
N LEU A 55 12.38 0.02 7.04
CA LEU A 55 12.76 -1.29 7.60
C LEU A 55 13.37 -2.21 6.54
N GLU A 56 12.80 -2.21 5.35
CA GLU A 56 13.18 -3.14 4.29
C GLU A 56 14.60 -2.84 3.78
N LEU A 57 14.87 -1.57 3.51
CA LEU A 57 16.20 -1.14 3.08
C LEU A 57 17.26 -1.36 4.19
N GLU A 58 16.90 -1.04 5.42
CA GLU A 58 17.83 -1.20 6.55
C GLU A 58 18.11 -2.67 6.88
N LEU A 59 17.17 -3.59 6.65
CA LEU A 59 17.42 -5.03 6.75
C LEU A 59 18.47 -5.49 5.72
N GLY A 60 18.40 -4.99 4.49
CA GLY A 60 19.41 -5.26 3.48
C GLY A 60 20.81 -4.80 3.88
N LYS A 61 20.93 -3.63 4.51
CA LYS A 61 22.19 -3.12 5.07
C LYS A 61 22.63 -3.91 6.31
N TYR A 62 21.68 -4.23 7.20
CA TYR A 62 21.96 -4.98 8.43
C TYR A 62 22.50 -6.38 8.16
N ALA A 63 22.22 -6.97 7.00
CA ALA A 63 22.81 -8.22 6.54
C ALA A 63 24.35 -8.22 6.63
N ASN A 64 24.99 -7.04 6.59
CA ASN A 64 26.45 -6.90 6.73
C ASN A 64 27.01 -7.33 8.11
N ASN A 65 26.16 -7.54 9.11
CA ASN A 65 26.52 -8.06 10.41
C ASN A 65 26.61 -9.59 10.48
N PHE A 66 26.36 -10.28 9.37
CA PHE A 66 26.35 -11.73 9.25
C PHE A 66 27.33 -12.18 8.18
N GLY A 67 27.87 -13.42 8.35
CA GLY A 67 28.59 -14.15 7.30
C GLY A 67 27.75 -15.32 6.83
N ILE A 68 28.23 -16.04 5.82
CA ILE A 68 27.53 -17.23 5.30
C ILE A 68 27.42 -18.35 6.36
N GLU A 69 28.36 -18.41 7.29
CA GLU A 69 28.40 -19.38 8.37
C GLU A 69 27.25 -19.20 9.40
N ASN A 70 26.68 -17.99 9.48
CA ASN A 70 25.56 -17.68 10.35
C ASN A 70 24.35 -17.13 9.58
N GLU A 71 24.20 -17.50 8.30
CA GLU A 71 23.04 -17.18 7.47
C GLU A 71 21.72 -17.61 8.14
N ASN A 72 21.70 -18.76 8.82
CA ASN A 72 20.52 -19.23 9.53
C ASN A 72 20.07 -18.25 10.62
N ASP A 73 21.01 -17.64 11.36
CA ASP A 73 20.70 -16.64 12.38
C ASP A 73 20.06 -15.39 11.76
N PHE A 74 20.54 -14.99 10.58
CA PHE A 74 19.94 -13.90 9.82
C PHE A 74 18.52 -14.25 9.36
N MET A 75 18.30 -15.48 8.88
CA MET A 75 16.99 -15.96 8.48
C MET A 75 15.99 -16.03 9.67
N GLU A 76 16.44 -16.52 10.82
CA GLU A 76 15.62 -16.51 12.03
C GLU A 76 15.22 -15.09 12.45
N LEU A 77 16.13 -14.12 12.32
CA LEU A 77 15.82 -12.71 12.57
C LEU A 77 14.77 -12.17 11.59
N LEU A 78 14.91 -12.45 10.27
CA LEU A 78 13.93 -12.03 9.27
C LEU A 78 12.55 -12.60 9.56
N TYR A 79 12.46 -13.87 9.90
CA TYR A 79 11.19 -14.52 10.23
C TYR A 79 10.58 -13.95 11.51
N ASP A 80 11.36 -13.69 12.54
CA ASP A 80 10.87 -13.08 13.79
C ASP A 80 10.32 -11.67 13.56
N ILE A 81 10.98 -10.87 12.72
CA ILE A 81 10.50 -9.54 12.35
C ILE A 81 9.20 -9.65 11.54
N GLN A 82 9.16 -10.52 10.53
CA GLN A 82 8.01 -10.71 9.64
C GLN A 82 6.78 -11.17 10.43
N ASP A 83 6.91 -12.19 11.26
CA ASP A 83 5.83 -12.71 12.10
C ASP A 83 5.34 -11.64 13.09
N SER A 84 6.27 -10.95 13.76
CA SER A 84 5.94 -9.91 14.73
C SER A 84 5.25 -8.71 14.08
N LEU A 85 5.66 -8.35 12.85
CA LEU A 85 5.01 -7.28 12.06
C LEU A 85 3.62 -7.71 11.60
N ALA A 86 3.44 -8.95 11.16
CA ALA A 86 2.14 -9.49 10.77
C ALA A 86 1.16 -9.44 11.96
N ASP A 87 1.55 -9.96 13.12
CA ASP A 87 0.74 -9.93 14.35
C ASP A 87 0.37 -8.48 14.74
N TYR A 88 1.33 -7.55 14.66
CA TYR A 88 1.10 -6.15 14.95
C TYR A 88 0.08 -5.52 14.00
N LEU A 89 0.21 -5.78 12.69
CA LEU A 89 -0.69 -5.22 11.68
C LEU A 89 -2.09 -5.82 11.80
N ASP A 90 -2.21 -7.09 12.14
CA ASP A 90 -3.51 -7.74 12.40
C ASP A 90 -4.25 -7.08 13.58
N GLU A 91 -3.51 -6.67 14.62
CA GLU A 91 -4.10 -5.90 15.73
C GLU A 91 -4.61 -4.52 15.26
N GLN A 92 -3.88 -3.85 14.34
CA GLN A 92 -4.32 -2.55 13.81
C GLN A 92 -5.51 -2.69 12.86
N ASP A 93 -5.58 -3.76 12.07
CA ASP A 93 -6.62 -4.02 11.07
C ASP A 93 -7.82 -4.76 11.65
N SER A 94 -7.86 -5.01 12.97
CA SER A 94 -8.91 -5.78 13.62
C SER A 94 -10.22 -5.01 13.78
N ASN A 95 -11.34 -5.70 13.51
CA ASN A 95 -12.71 -5.42 13.99
C ASN A 95 -13.25 -3.98 13.87
N PHE A 96 -13.00 -3.30 12.76
CA PHE A 96 -13.75 -2.08 12.46
C PHE A 96 -14.90 -2.34 11.48
N THR A 97 -15.87 -1.43 11.48
CA THR A 97 -16.94 -1.33 10.49
C THR A 97 -16.93 0.04 9.85
N VAL A 98 -17.49 0.15 8.65
CA VAL A 98 -17.72 1.43 7.96
C VAL A 98 -19.20 1.61 7.68
N THR A 99 -19.66 2.85 7.72
CA THR A 99 -21.04 3.17 7.36
C THR A 99 -21.23 3.06 5.83
N ASP A 100 -22.48 2.86 5.39
CA ASP A 100 -22.78 2.87 3.94
C ASP A 100 -22.47 4.23 3.30
N GLU A 101 -22.56 5.32 4.05
CA GLU A 101 -22.18 6.66 3.59
C GLU A 101 -20.67 6.78 3.37
N ASP A 102 -19.86 6.31 4.31
CA ASP A 102 -18.40 6.26 4.17
C ASP A 102 -17.97 5.35 3.02
N LYS A 103 -18.66 4.22 2.84
CA LYS A 103 -18.45 3.31 1.70
C LYS A 103 -18.72 3.99 0.36
N LYS A 104 -19.86 4.68 0.25
CA LYS A 104 -20.19 5.47 -0.96
C LYS A 104 -19.17 6.56 -1.22
N LYS A 105 -18.71 7.25 -0.18
CA LYS A 105 -17.66 8.26 -0.30
C LYS A 105 -16.35 7.66 -0.83
N ALA A 106 -15.91 6.52 -0.30
CA ALA A 106 -14.73 5.83 -0.77
C ALA A 106 -14.85 5.41 -2.24
N ILE A 107 -16.01 4.89 -2.65
CA ILE A 107 -16.30 4.55 -4.05
C ILE A 107 -16.25 5.80 -4.93
N ASN A 108 -16.86 6.90 -4.51
CA ASN A 108 -16.82 8.17 -5.25
C ASN A 108 -15.39 8.71 -5.39
N ASP A 109 -14.53 8.49 -4.40
CA ASP A 109 -13.12 8.89 -4.48
C ASP A 109 -12.34 8.10 -5.56
N LEU A 110 -12.73 6.85 -5.85
CA LEU A 110 -12.16 6.08 -6.95
C LEU A 110 -12.63 6.53 -8.33
N ILE A 111 -13.89 6.97 -8.46
CA ILE A 111 -14.49 7.29 -9.77
C ILE A 111 -14.44 8.78 -10.12
N GLU A 112 -14.24 9.64 -9.13
CA GLU A 112 -14.20 11.09 -9.24
C GLU A 112 -12.89 11.68 -8.69
N PHE A 113 -11.79 10.96 -8.78
CA PHE A 113 -10.49 11.38 -8.22
C PHE A 113 -10.00 12.71 -8.82
N GLU A 114 -10.41 13.04 -10.04
CA GLU A 114 -10.08 14.30 -10.69
C GLU A 114 -10.65 15.55 -9.99
N LYS A 115 -11.60 15.41 -9.08
CA LYS A 115 -12.12 16.53 -8.26
C LYS A 115 -11.05 17.16 -7.35
N TYR A 116 -9.93 16.49 -7.15
CA TYR A 116 -8.80 17.01 -6.37
C TYR A 116 -7.80 17.83 -7.19
N LEU A 117 -8.01 17.96 -8.50
CA LEU A 117 -7.22 18.82 -9.38
C LEU A 117 -7.58 20.30 -9.15
N THR A 118 -6.62 21.19 -9.45
CA THR A 118 -6.94 22.61 -9.63
C THR A 118 -7.81 22.81 -10.87
N ALA A 119 -8.51 23.94 -10.96
CA ALA A 119 -9.39 24.21 -12.11
C ALA A 119 -8.65 24.12 -13.45
N ARG A 120 -7.40 24.58 -13.52
CA ARG A 120 -6.57 24.48 -14.72
C ARG A 120 -6.22 23.02 -15.04
N GLU A 121 -5.71 22.28 -14.06
CA GLU A 121 -5.36 20.86 -14.23
C GLU A 121 -6.59 20.03 -14.60
N PHE A 122 -7.75 20.34 -14.01
CA PHE A 122 -9.01 19.69 -14.36
C PHE A 122 -9.37 19.93 -15.85
N SER A 123 -9.24 21.16 -16.33
CA SER A 123 -9.51 21.47 -17.75
C SER A 123 -8.55 20.72 -18.69
N GLU A 124 -7.27 20.61 -18.34
CA GLU A 124 -6.28 19.86 -19.10
C GLU A 124 -6.62 18.35 -19.11
N TYR A 125 -7.02 17.80 -17.97
CA TYR A 125 -7.42 16.40 -17.87
C TYR A 125 -8.74 16.09 -18.58
N ASP A 126 -9.71 17.00 -18.52
CA ASP A 126 -11.01 16.84 -19.21
C ASP A 126 -10.84 16.72 -20.74
N VAL A 127 -9.94 17.51 -21.33
CA VAL A 127 -9.58 17.38 -22.73
C VAL A 127 -9.04 15.98 -23.06
N PHE A 128 -8.25 15.40 -22.18
CA PHE A 128 -7.74 14.03 -22.33
C PHE A 128 -8.85 12.98 -22.15
N LYS A 129 -9.73 13.16 -21.16
CA LYS A 129 -10.79 12.21 -20.79
C LYS A 129 -11.94 12.21 -21.80
N LYS A 130 -12.28 13.38 -22.37
CA LYS A 130 -13.46 13.61 -23.20
C LYS A 130 -13.66 12.62 -24.35
N PRO A 131 -12.66 12.22 -25.15
CA PRO A 131 -12.85 11.24 -26.21
C PRO A 131 -13.32 9.87 -25.74
N ASN A 132 -13.02 9.50 -24.47
CA ASN A 132 -13.29 8.19 -23.91
C ASN A 132 -14.38 8.21 -22.81
N GLN A 133 -15.00 9.36 -22.53
CA GLN A 133 -15.99 9.46 -21.46
C GLN A 133 -17.23 8.59 -21.69
N ALA A 134 -17.61 8.37 -22.97
CA ALA A 134 -18.74 7.54 -23.39
C ALA A 134 -18.32 6.06 -23.55
N THR A 135 -17.54 5.53 -22.60
CA THR A 135 -17.14 4.12 -22.53
C THR A 135 -17.28 3.59 -21.10
N HIS A 136 -17.30 2.27 -20.92
CA HIS A 136 -17.20 1.66 -19.60
C HIS A 136 -15.82 1.95 -18.99
N PHE A 137 -15.80 2.12 -17.66
CA PHE A 137 -14.56 2.33 -16.91
C PHE A 137 -14.20 1.05 -16.17
N ASP A 138 -12.96 0.64 -16.34
CA ASP A 138 -12.35 -0.51 -15.66
C ASP A 138 -11.32 0.00 -14.65
N VAL A 139 -11.58 -0.22 -13.38
CA VAL A 139 -10.72 0.16 -12.26
C VAL A 139 -9.98 -1.08 -11.76
N LYS A 140 -8.69 -0.95 -11.62
CA LYS A 140 -7.83 -1.97 -11.03
C LYS A 140 -7.06 -1.36 -9.88
N VAL A 141 -6.97 -2.08 -8.78
CA VAL A 141 -6.26 -1.64 -7.58
C VAL A 141 -5.13 -2.61 -7.27
N ILE A 142 -3.95 -2.08 -7.07
CA ILE A 142 -2.75 -2.77 -6.65
C ILE A 142 -2.32 -2.13 -5.34
N THR A 143 -2.38 -2.88 -4.25
CA THR A 143 -1.96 -2.37 -2.94
C THR A 143 -0.62 -2.96 -2.51
N PHE A 144 0.18 -2.12 -1.87
CA PHE A 144 1.46 -2.45 -1.25
C PHE A 144 1.30 -2.71 0.26
N ASN A 145 0.07 -2.54 0.78
CA ASN A 145 -0.23 -2.76 2.19
C ASN A 145 -0.43 -4.25 2.46
N TYR A 146 -0.04 -4.68 3.65
CA TYR A 146 -0.27 -6.04 4.14
C TYR A 146 -1.65 -6.20 4.80
N THR A 147 -2.26 -5.09 5.21
CA THR A 147 -3.59 -5.04 5.84
C THR A 147 -4.71 -5.29 4.84
N GLN A 148 -5.82 -5.86 5.31
CA GLN A 148 -7.03 -6.06 4.52
C GLN A 148 -8.05 -4.92 4.68
N THR A 149 -7.58 -3.76 5.11
CA THR A 149 -8.40 -2.55 5.35
C THR A 149 -9.20 -2.14 4.12
N TYR A 150 -8.59 -2.24 2.95
CA TYR A 150 -9.23 -1.86 1.68
C TYR A 150 -10.43 -2.77 1.37
N GLU A 151 -10.26 -4.09 1.45
CA GLU A 151 -11.32 -5.06 1.21
C GLU A 151 -12.50 -4.87 2.15
N LYS A 152 -12.22 -4.60 3.41
CA LYS A 152 -13.27 -4.35 4.42
C LYS A 152 -14.08 -3.10 4.10
N ILE A 153 -13.42 -2.02 3.63
CA ILE A 153 -14.09 -0.77 3.25
C ILE A 153 -14.94 -0.95 2.00
N TYR A 154 -14.39 -1.55 0.94
CA TYR A 154 -15.06 -1.68 -0.35
C TYR A 154 -15.95 -2.91 -0.46
N GLY A 155 -15.80 -3.88 0.44
CA GLY A 155 -16.50 -5.17 0.38
C GLY A 155 -15.96 -6.05 -0.74
N TRP A 156 -14.66 -5.96 -1.04
CA TRP A 156 -14.04 -6.83 -2.03
C TRP A 156 -14.00 -8.27 -1.54
N ASN A 157 -14.44 -9.21 -2.39
CA ASN A 157 -14.53 -10.62 -2.05
C ASN A 157 -13.93 -11.54 -3.15
N GLY A 158 -13.00 -11.01 -3.94
CA GLY A 158 -12.37 -11.73 -5.05
C GLY A 158 -13.16 -11.72 -6.35
N ARG A 159 -14.29 -11.00 -6.42
CA ARG A 159 -15.10 -10.84 -7.63
C ARG A 159 -15.17 -9.40 -8.05
N ALA A 160 -15.40 -9.17 -9.35
CA ALA A 160 -15.60 -7.83 -9.87
C ALA A 160 -16.70 -7.07 -9.10
N LEU A 161 -16.38 -5.85 -8.67
CA LEU A 161 -17.26 -5.00 -7.88
C LEU A 161 -17.84 -3.89 -8.77
N ASP A 162 -19.16 -3.77 -8.80
CA ASP A 162 -19.85 -2.66 -9.45
C ASP A 162 -19.65 -1.37 -8.62
N LEU A 163 -19.03 -0.36 -9.22
CA LEU A 163 -18.79 0.94 -8.62
C LEU A 163 -19.85 1.98 -9.03
N GLY A 164 -20.85 1.57 -9.84
CA GLY A 164 -21.95 2.41 -10.28
C GLY A 164 -21.88 2.81 -11.75
N ASN A 165 -22.81 3.68 -12.13
CA ASN A 165 -23.02 4.08 -13.53
C ASN A 165 -22.87 5.60 -13.70
N ARG A 166 -22.29 6.01 -14.81
CA ARG A 166 -22.16 7.40 -15.26
C ARG A 166 -23.10 7.66 -16.43
N ARG A 167 -23.83 8.75 -16.42
CA ARG A 167 -24.68 9.18 -17.53
C ARG A 167 -23.93 10.17 -18.42
N ILE A 168 -23.92 9.90 -19.73
CA ILE A 168 -23.41 10.80 -20.76
C ILE A 168 -24.49 10.95 -21.84
N GLY A 169 -25.14 12.09 -21.88
CA GLY A 169 -26.34 12.29 -22.67
C GLY A 169 -27.45 11.31 -22.23
N ASN A 170 -27.99 10.54 -23.17
CA ASN A 170 -29.05 9.55 -22.91
C ASN A 170 -28.50 8.15 -22.60
N SER A 171 -27.20 7.95 -22.60
CA SER A 171 -26.57 6.65 -22.39
C SER A 171 -25.98 6.51 -20.99
N SER A 172 -26.00 5.27 -20.48
CA SER A 172 -25.40 4.92 -19.19
C SER A 172 -24.19 4.00 -19.37
N TYR A 173 -23.09 4.29 -18.71
CA TYR A 173 -21.83 3.57 -18.80
C TYR A 173 -21.39 3.12 -17.41
N GLY A 174 -21.22 1.81 -17.22
CA GLY A 174 -20.82 1.21 -15.95
C GLY A 174 -19.35 1.53 -15.62
N THR A 175 -19.06 1.53 -14.34
CA THR A 175 -17.71 1.54 -13.77
C THR A 175 -17.57 0.30 -12.89
N VAL A 176 -16.56 -0.52 -13.15
CA VAL A 176 -16.35 -1.79 -12.45
C VAL A 176 -14.92 -1.85 -11.93
N MET A 177 -14.73 -2.30 -10.70
CA MET A 177 -13.42 -2.71 -10.21
C MET A 177 -13.23 -4.18 -10.55
N SER A 178 -12.33 -4.46 -11.51
CA SER A 178 -12.14 -5.80 -12.06
C SER A 178 -10.96 -6.55 -11.43
N LEU A 179 -10.03 -5.83 -10.77
CA LEU A 179 -8.86 -6.38 -10.13
C LEU A 179 -8.60 -5.66 -8.80
N PHE A 180 -8.31 -6.44 -7.76
CA PHE A 180 -7.68 -5.99 -6.54
C PHE A 180 -6.59 -6.99 -6.16
N GLU A 181 -5.36 -6.52 -6.01
CA GLU A 181 -4.20 -7.38 -5.77
C GLU A 181 -3.29 -6.79 -4.69
N HIS A 182 -2.92 -7.62 -3.72
CA HIS A 182 -1.85 -7.31 -2.75
C HIS A 182 -0.52 -7.75 -3.34
N ILE A 183 0.27 -6.81 -3.84
CA ILE A 183 1.53 -7.15 -4.51
C ILE A 183 2.58 -7.74 -3.56
N HIS A 184 2.54 -7.35 -2.31
CA HIS A 184 3.41 -7.86 -1.25
C HIS A 184 2.72 -8.88 -0.33
N GLY A 185 1.58 -9.43 -0.75
CA GLY A 185 0.79 -10.34 0.09
C GLY A 185 0.05 -9.63 1.22
N THR A 186 -0.45 -10.44 2.14
CA THR A 186 -1.15 -9.98 3.34
C THR A 186 -0.50 -10.56 4.59
N THR A 187 -0.85 -10.07 5.76
CA THR A 187 -0.42 -10.63 7.05
C THR A 187 -0.70 -12.12 7.17
N SER A 188 -1.76 -12.62 6.54
CA SER A 188 -2.20 -14.02 6.58
C SER A 188 -1.72 -14.87 5.41
N SER A 189 -1.17 -14.28 4.34
CA SER A 189 -0.80 -15.02 3.13
C SER A 189 0.32 -14.37 2.36
N ASN A 190 1.44 -15.09 2.26
CA ASN A 190 2.59 -14.75 1.43
C ASN A 190 3.03 -13.28 1.60
N MET A 191 3.22 -12.87 2.85
CA MET A 191 3.73 -11.55 3.21
C MET A 191 5.17 -11.41 2.71
N ILE A 192 5.45 -10.40 1.90
CA ILE A 192 6.74 -10.14 1.27
C ILE A 192 7.34 -8.89 1.90
N LEU A 193 8.29 -9.08 2.80
CA LEU A 193 9.07 -8.04 3.45
C LEU A 193 10.51 -8.12 2.93
N GLY A 194 10.97 -7.13 2.18
CA GLY A 194 12.30 -7.22 1.59
C GLY A 194 12.69 -6.03 0.73
N VAL A 195 13.82 -6.17 0.04
CA VAL A 195 14.44 -5.16 -0.82
C VAL A 195 14.01 -5.32 -2.28
N ASN A 196 14.22 -4.28 -3.10
CA ASN A 196 13.86 -4.28 -4.51
C ASN A 196 14.75 -5.23 -5.33
N ASP A 197 16.06 -5.18 -5.09
CA ASP A 197 17.03 -5.96 -5.85
C ASP A 197 18.29 -6.30 -5.03
N ILE A 198 19.14 -7.11 -5.63
CA ILE A 198 20.35 -7.66 -5.01
C ILE A 198 21.35 -6.59 -4.56
N SER A 199 21.39 -5.42 -5.19
CA SER A 199 22.35 -4.34 -4.84
C SER A 199 22.07 -3.72 -3.47
N GLN A 200 20.86 -3.89 -2.96
CA GLN A 200 20.43 -3.39 -1.65
C GLN A 200 20.81 -4.32 -0.49
N ILE A 201 21.42 -5.48 -0.77
CA ILE A 201 21.98 -6.39 0.24
C ILE A 201 23.48 -6.10 0.35
N GLU A 202 23.94 -5.54 1.48
CA GLU A 202 25.34 -5.08 1.59
C GLU A 202 26.33 -6.24 1.74
N ASN A 203 25.97 -7.32 2.43
CA ASN A 203 26.87 -8.48 2.59
C ASN A 203 26.99 -9.24 1.28
N GLU A 204 28.23 -9.43 0.78
CA GLU A 204 28.50 -10.07 -0.50
C GLU A 204 28.18 -11.58 -0.46
N ASP A 205 28.49 -12.28 0.61
CA ASP A 205 28.24 -13.72 0.75
C ASP A 205 26.74 -14.01 0.79
N LEU A 206 26.00 -13.25 1.60
CA LEU A 206 24.54 -13.36 1.69
C LEU A 206 23.86 -12.89 0.40
N ARG A 207 24.40 -11.89 -0.28
CA ARG A 207 23.94 -11.43 -1.60
C ARG A 207 24.00 -12.54 -2.62
N ASN A 208 25.02 -13.41 -2.56
CA ASN A 208 25.20 -14.54 -3.48
C ASN A 208 24.48 -15.81 -3.03
N SER A 209 23.97 -15.85 -1.78
CA SER A 209 23.19 -16.99 -1.29
C SER A 209 21.81 -17.04 -1.94
N ILE A 210 21.43 -18.19 -2.45
CA ILE A 210 20.09 -18.43 -3.00
C ILE A 210 19.01 -18.39 -1.93
N VAL A 211 19.35 -18.75 -0.69
CA VAL A 211 18.43 -18.74 0.46
C VAL A 211 18.09 -17.30 0.83
N THR A 212 19.09 -16.47 1.07
CA THR A 212 18.90 -15.04 1.38
C THR A 212 18.17 -14.31 0.26
N ARG A 213 18.54 -14.52 -0.99
CA ARG A 213 17.87 -13.86 -2.13
C ARG A 213 16.39 -14.18 -2.21
N ARG A 214 16.03 -15.46 -2.06
CA ARG A 214 14.64 -15.92 -2.07
C ARG A 214 13.83 -15.44 -0.87
N ALA A 215 14.48 -15.05 0.22
CA ALA A 215 13.83 -14.57 1.43
C ALA A 215 13.76 -13.04 1.55
N LEU A 216 14.61 -12.31 0.78
CA LEU A 216 14.76 -10.87 0.97
C LEU A 216 14.55 -10.05 -0.31
N ILE A 217 14.66 -10.61 -1.52
CA ILE A 217 14.45 -9.89 -2.77
C ILE A 217 12.99 -10.07 -3.23
N LYS A 218 12.20 -8.99 -3.22
CA LYS A 218 10.75 -8.99 -3.50
C LYS A 218 10.38 -9.67 -4.81
N THR A 219 11.11 -9.40 -5.89
CA THR A 219 10.85 -10.01 -7.21
C THR A 219 11.13 -11.52 -7.22
N GLU A 220 12.17 -11.99 -6.51
CA GLU A 220 12.46 -13.40 -6.37
C GLU A 220 11.44 -14.10 -5.46
N MET A 221 11.01 -13.45 -4.38
CA MET A 221 9.95 -13.94 -3.50
C MET A 221 8.63 -14.16 -4.26
N ASN A 222 8.19 -13.16 -5.06
CA ASN A 222 6.99 -13.26 -5.88
C ASN A 222 7.09 -14.36 -6.94
N ALA A 223 8.22 -14.46 -7.63
CA ALA A 223 8.46 -15.50 -8.64
C ALA A 223 8.39 -16.92 -8.03
N ASN A 224 8.97 -17.10 -6.83
CA ASN A 224 8.96 -18.39 -6.13
C ASN A 224 7.57 -18.74 -5.54
N ALA A 225 6.72 -17.74 -5.25
CA ALA A 225 5.37 -17.98 -4.78
C ALA A 225 4.44 -18.61 -5.84
N GLY A 226 4.81 -18.55 -7.14
CA GLY A 226 4.05 -19.16 -8.23
C GLY A 226 2.65 -18.56 -8.46
N THR A 227 2.40 -17.34 -7.99
CA THR A 227 1.06 -16.73 -7.97
C THR A 227 0.71 -15.96 -9.25
N MET A 228 1.64 -15.73 -10.16
CA MET A 228 1.52 -14.82 -11.32
C MET A 228 0.98 -13.42 -10.94
N ARG A 229 1.21 -13.00 -9.70
CA ARG A 229 0.72 -11.73 -9.14
C ARG A 229 1.37 -10.56 -9.86
N ASP A 230 2.69 -10.62 -10.03
CA ASP A 230 3.46 -9.59 -10.74
C ASP A 230 2.97 -9.43 -12.18
N ASP A 231 2.75 -10.54 -12.90
CA ASP A 231 2.29 -10.50 -14.29
C ASP A 231 0.94 -9.80 -14.44
N ARG A 232 0.00 -10.10 -13.52
CA ARG A 232 -1.31 -9.43 -13.52
C ARG A 232 -1.18 -7.93 -13.26
N CYS A 233 -0.32 -7.54 -12.30
CA CYS A 233 -0.09 -6.15 -11.96
C CYS A 233 0.66 -5.40 -13.07
N ILE A 234 1.70 -6.00 -13.65
CA ILE A 234 2.44 -5.44 -14.79
C ILE A 234 1.48 -5.20 -15.95
N LYS A 235 0.68 -6.21 -16.32
CA LYS A 235 -0.31 -6.09 -17.40
C LYS A 235 -1.33 -4.98 -17.11
N ALA A 236 -1.78 -4.85 -15.86
CA ALA A 236 -2.69 -3.77 -15.46
C ALA A 236 -2.07 -2.40 -15.72
N ILE A 237 -0.81 -2.18 -15.31
CA ILE A 237 -0.07 -0.94 -15.53
C ILE A 237 0.16 -0.67 -17.02
N GLU A 238 0.58 -1.68 -17.80
CA GLU A 238 0.85 -1.55 -19.24
C GLU A 238 -0.38 -1.17 -20.06
N GLU A 239 -1.57 -1.55 -19.62
CA GLU A 239 -2.84 -1.26 -20.29
C GLU A 239 -3.52 0.00 -19.78
N ALA A 240 -3.04 0.63 -18.70
CA ALA A 240 -3.71 1.75 -18.05
C ALA A 240 -3.76 3.00 -18.94
N ASP A 241 -4.90 3.67 -18.98
CA ASP A 241 -5.05 5.02 -19.53
C ASP A 241 -4.71 6.08 -18.48
N VAL A 242 -4.99 5.76 -17.22
CA VAL A 242 -4.70 6.60 -16.06
C VAL A 242 -4.13 5.74 -14.94
N ILE A 243 -3.04 6.20 -14.33
CA ILE A 243 -2.43 5.59 -13.15
C ILE A 243 -2.49 6.59 -12.01
N CYS A 244 -2.99 6.16 -10.86
CA CYS A 244 -3.08 6.95 -9.63
C CYS A 244 -2.17 6.33 -8.56
N ILE A 245 -1.22 7.08 -8.02
CA ILE A 245 -0.39 6.68 -6.88
C ILE A 245 -0.91 7.39 -5.64
N TYR A 246 -1.29 6.65 -4.61
CA TYR A 246 -1.82 7.18 -3.36
C TYR A 246 -1.11 6.60 -2.15
N GLY A 247 -0.64 7.49 -1.27
CA GLY A 247 -0.08 7.08 0.02
C GLY A 247 1.24 6.31 -0.06
N MET A 248 2.01 6.48 -1.14
CA MET A 248 3.33 5.90 -1.34
C MET A 248 4.43 6.91 -1.04
N SER A 249 5.54 6.45 -0.49
CA SER A 249 6.76 7.26 -0.27
C SER A 249 7.58 7.48 -1.53
N LEU A 250 7.31 6.73 -2.59
CA LEU A 250 8.14 6.62 -3.80
C LEU A 250 9.59 6.16 -3.47
N GLY A 251 9.74 5.24 -2.51
CA GLY A 251 11.03 4.72 -2.08
C GLY A 251 11.69 3.76 -3.08
N ASP A 252 12.98 3.49 -2.85
CA ASP A 252 13.79 2.64 -3.72
C ASP A 252 13.47 1.14 -3.58
N THR A 253 12.85 0.72 -2.49
CA THR A 253 12.45 -0.68 -2.24
C THR A 253 11.29 -1.16 -3.13
N ASP A 254 10.64 -0.22 -3.85
CA ASP A 254 9.58 -0.49 -4.82
C ASP A 254 9.90 0.06 -6.22
N ARG A 255 11.18 0.35 -6.50
CA ARG A 255 11.65 0.94 -7.75
C ARG A 255 11.21 0.17 -8.99
N PHE A 256 11.15 -1.15 -8.91
CA PHE A 256 10.63 -2.01 -9.99
C PHE A 256 9.27 -1.52 -10.53
N TRP A 257 8.37 -1.12 -9.63
CA TRP A 257 7.03 -0.65 -9.99
C TRP A 257 7.07 0.75 -10.59
N TRP A 258 7.95 1.62 -10.10
CA TRP A 258 8.12 2.96 -10.67
C TRP A 258 8.63 2.91 -12.10
N ASP A 259 9.53 1.99 -12.42
CA ASP A 259 10.01 1.76 -13.78
C ASP A 259 8.87 1.32 -14.72
N LYS A 260 7.97 0.43 -14.28
CA LYS A 260 6.80 0.02 -15.06
C LYS A 260 5.84 1.19 -15.31
N VAL A 261 5.54 1.98 -14.28
CA VAL A 261 4.71 3.18 -14.41
C VAL A 261 5.36 4.20 -15.34
N GLY A 262 6.63 4.52 -15.12
CA GLY A 262 7.40 5.46 -15.94
C GLY A 262 7.41 5.05 -17.41
N LEU A 263 7.65 3.76 -17.68
CA LEU A 263 7.66 3.20 -19.04
C LEU A 263 6.29 3.36 -19.71
N ARG A 264 5.20 3.08 -19.00
CA ARG A 264 3.82 3.27 -19.54
C ARG A 264 3.57 4.72 -19.93
N ILE A 265 3.90 5.67 -19.03
CA ILE A 265 3.70 7.10 -19.28
C ILE A 265 4.58 7.59 -20.42
N ALA A 266 5.86 7.20 -20.45
CA ALA A 266 6.81 7.61 -21.49
C ALA A 266 6.38 7.13 -22.90
N LYS A 267 5.88 5.89 -23.01
CA LYS A 267 5.54 5.27 -24.30
C LYS A 267 4.12 5.55 -24.79
N SER A 268 3.27 6.19 -24.01
CA SER A 268 1.86 6.38 -24.36
C SER A 268 1.37 7.81 -24.10
N ASN A 269 0.05 8.02 -24.25
CA ASN A 269 -0.63 9.23 -23.83
C ASN A 269 -1.33 9.07 -22.46
N ALA A 270 -0.97 8.04 -21.67
CA ALA A 270 -1.54 7.84 -20.35
C ALA A 270 -1.22 9.00 -19.40
N ARG A 271 -2.01 9.15 -18.36
CA ARG A 271 -1.83 10.19 -17.33
C ARG A 271 -1.45 9.56 -16.00
N LEU A 272 -0.54 10.20 -15.29
CA LEU A 272 -0.16 9.85 -13.94
C LEU A 272 -0.73 10.86 -12.94
N PHE A 273 -1.35 10.38 -11.88
CA PHE A 273 -1.77 11.18 -10.74
C PHE A 273 -0.99 10.73 -9.51
N ILE A 274 -0.39 11.68 -8.80
CA ILE A 274 0.31 11.41 -7.54
C ILE A 274 -0.39 12.19 -6.44
N PHE A 275 -0.99 11.47 -5.50
CA PHE A 275 -1.63 12.02 -4.31
C PHE A 275 -0.62 12.03 -3.17
N SER A 276 -0.17 13.20 -2.76
CA SER A 276 0.86 13.35 -1.73
C SER A 276 0.36 14.16 -0.55
N LYS A 277 0.68 13.69 0.65
CA LYS A 277 0.47 14.44 1.88
C LYS A 277 1.76 15.18 2.22
N VAL A 278 1.69 16.50 2.25
CA VAL A 278 2.80 17.38 2.61
C VAL A 278 2.40 18.20 3.84
N GLY A 279 3.38 18.84 4.48
CA GLY A 279 3.12 19.75 5.59
C GLY A 279 2.19 20.91 5.19
N GLU A 280 1.83 21.74 6.16
CA GLU A 280 1.00 22.91 5.91
C GLU A 280 1.64 23.84 4.87
N LEU A 281 0.85 24.21 3.87
CA LEU A 281 1.24 25.16 2.84
C LEU A 281 0.70 26.54 3.19
N PRO A 282 1.51 27.60 3.14
CA PRO A 282 1.06 28.95 3.45
C PRO A 282 -0.02 29.40 2.46
N ARG A 283 -1.23 29.66 2.96
CA ARG A 283 -2.39 30.05 2.14
C ARG A 283 -2.14 31.29 1.26
N ARG A 284 -1.25 32.21 1.69
CA ARG A 284 -0.93 33.44 0.97
C ARG A 284 0.18 33.28 -0.09
N ARG A 285 0.70 32.07 -0.28
CA ARG A 285 1.85 31.80 -1.15
C ARG A 285 1.57 30.56 -2.01
N GLU A 286 0.58 30.65 -2.88
CA GLU A 286 0.15 29.52 -3.72
C GLU A 286 1.25 28.96 -4.62
N TYR A 287 2.25 29.79 -5.00
CA TYR A 287 3.42 29.30 -5.75
C TYR A 287 4.21 28.22 -5.01
N MET A 288 4.17 28.20 -3.67
CA MET A 288 4.83 27.14 -2.90
C MET A 288 4.18 25.78 -3.12
N ALA A 289 2.86 25.75 -3.36
CA ALA A 289 2.19 24.51 -3.77
C ALA A 289 2.67 24.03 -5.14
N SER A 290 2.86 24.96 -6.10
CA SER A 290 3.40 24.62 -7.42
C SER A 290 4.84 24.08 -7.32
N ASN A 291 5.70 24.74 -6.55
CA ASN A 291 7.07 24.25 -6.32
C ASN A 291 7.07 22.83 -5.70
N LYS A 292 6.17 22.61 -4.73
CA LYS A 292 6.06 21.28 -4.08
C LYS A 292 5.57 20.21 -5.04
N LYS A 293 4.64 20.54 -5.94
CA LYS A 293 4.23 19.65 -7.01
C LYS A 293 5.39 19.30 -7.95
N ASP A 294 6.21 20.28 -8.30
CA ASP A 294 7.39 20.06 -9.15
C ASP A 294 8.45 19.21 -8.45
N GLU A 295 8.72 19.42 -7.16
CA GLU A 295 9.59 18.55 -6.36
C GLU A 295 9.13 17.08 -6.39
N ILE A 296 7.82 16.83 -6.29
CA ILE A 296 7.26 15.47 -6.32
C ILE A 296 7.40 14.87 -7.72
N ARG A 297 7.20 15.64 -8.79
CA ARG A 297 7.45 15.19 -10.16
C ARG A 297 8.93 14.84 -10.37
N GLU A 298 9.83 15.70 -9.89
CA GLU A 298 11.28 15.45 -9.95
C GLU A 298 11.68 14.20 -9.15
N LEU A 299 11.14 14.04 -7.94
CA LEU A 299 11.37 12.85 -7.12
C LEU A 299 10.97 11.58 -7.89
N PHE A 300 9.76 11.55 -8.47
CA PHE A 300 9.31 10.38 -9.23
C PHE A 300 10.25 10.06 -10.40
N VAL A 301 10.61 11.05 -11.23
CA VAL A 301 11.48 10.80 -12.39
C VAL A 301 12.95 10.57 -12.01
N SER A 302 13.39 10.94 -10.81
CA SER A 302 14.76 10.69 -10.33
C SER A 302 15.04 9.20 -10.16
N HIS A 303 14.03 8.41 -9.81
CA HIS A 303 14.15 6.95 -9.67
C HIS A 303 14.22 6.21 -11.02
N LEU A 304 13.90 6.90 -12.14
CA LEU A 304 13.79 6.27 -13.45
C LEU A 304 15.10 6.41 -14.23
N ASP A 305 15.53 5.30 -14.85
CA ASP A 305 16.68 5.30 -15.76
C ASP A 305 16.23 5.57 -17.20
N PHE A 306 15.76 6.80 -17.44
CA PHE A 306 15.30 7.27 -18.74
C PHE A 306 16.07 8.50 -19.19
N ASP A 307 16.09 8.72 -20.50
CA ASP A 307 16.64 9.93 -21.10
C ASP A 307 15.88 11.20 -20.68
N LYS A 308 16.51 12.34 -20.81
CA LYS A 308 15.92 13.64 -20.44
C LYS A 308 14.59 13.94 -21.17
N PRO A 309 14.45 13.72 -22.49
CA PRO A 309 13.16 13.89 -23.19
C PRO A 309 12.03 13.04 -22.60
N SER A 310 12.29 11.79 -22.27
CA SER A 310 11.30 10.88 -21.66
C SER A 310 10.90 11.36 -20.26
N LYS A 311 11.86 11.77 -19.42
CA LYS A 311 11.59 12.35 -18.10
C LYS A 311 10.73 13.60 -18.18
N GLU A 312 11.02 14.51 -19.13
CA GLU A 312 10.22 15.71 -19.35
C GLU A 312 8.80 15.39 -19.86
N LYS A 313 8.64 14.37 -20.69
CA LYS A 313 7.31 13.90 -21.10
C LYS A 313 6.53 13.36 -19.90
N ILE A 314 7.13 12.53 -19.07
CA ILE A 314 6.50 11.99 -17.87
C ILE A 314 6.04 13.12 -16.96
N LYS A 315 6.90 14.10 -16.67
CA LYS A 315 6.53 15.25 -15.83
C LYS A 315 5.31 16.03 -16.37
N ARG A 316 5.25 16.26 -17.69
CA ARG A 316 4.11 16.94 -18.32
C ARG A 316 2.80 16.14 -18.26
N GLN A 317 2.88 14.81 -18.23
CA GLN A 317 1.71 13.92 -18.13
C GLN A 317 1.34 13.58 -16.68
N THR A 318 2.05 14.19 -15.68
CA THR A 318 1.86 13.92 -14.26
C THR A 318 1.14 15.08 -13.57
N PHE A 319 -0.02 14.77 -12.99
CA PHE A 319 -0.77 15.64 -12.11
C PHE A 319 -0.43 15.31 -10.64
N VAL A 320 -0.23 16.31 -9.80
CA VAL A 320 0.08 16.13 -8.38
C VAL A 320 -1.02 16.77 -7.55
N CYS A 321 -1.67 15.98 -6.71
CA CYS A 321 -2.71 16.41 -5.78
C CYS A 321 -2.14 16.46 -4.36
N LEU A 322 -2.03 17.66 -3.78
CA LEU A 322 -1.48 17.87 -2.45
C LEU A 322 -2.59 17.88 -1.39
N ASN A 323 -2.36 17.19 -0.27
CA ASN A 323 -3.23 17.23 0.92
C ASN A 323 -4.71 16.95 0.62
N SER A 324 -5.01 16.08 -0.34
CA SER A 324 -6.38 15.70 -0.67
C SER A 324 -7.06 14.98 0.51
N ASN A 325 -8.39 15.10 0.58
CA ASN A 325 -9.23 14.31 1.50
C ASN A 325 -9.67 12.97 0.88
N MET A 326 -9.01 12.52 -0.17
CA MET A 326 -9.29 11.26 -0.85
C MET A 326 -9.19 10.09 0.14
N PHE A 327 -10.13 9.17 0.07
CA PHE A 327 -10.22 7.99 0.94
C PHE A 327 -10.31 8.28 2.45
N LYS A 328 -10.68 9.49 2.83
CA LYS A 328 -10.90 9.83 4.23
C LYS A 328 -12.28 9.36 4.68
N VAL A 329 -12.36 8.18 5.24
CA VAL A 329 -13.56 7.59 5.82
C VAL A 329 -13.38 7.38 7.32
N LYS A 330 -14.49 7.25 8.06
CA LYS A 330 -14.46 6.99 9.49
C LYS A 330 -14.54 5.49 9.74
N LEU A 331 -13.57 4.95 10.46
CA LEU A 331 -13.62 3.60 10.97
C LEU A 331 -14.35 3.59 12.32
N ASN A 332 -15.34 2.70 12.45
CA ASN A 332 -16.07 2.51 13.70
C ASN A 332 -15.61 1.21 14.34
N TYR A 333 -14.97 1.33 15.49
CA TYR A 333 -14.55 0.18 16.28
C TYR A 333 -15.68 -0.21 17.24
N PRO A 334 -15.89 -1.52 17.51
CA PRO A 334 -16.78 -1.92 18.58
C PRO A 334 -16.29 -1.27 19.88
N GLU A 335 -17.22 -0.78 20.67
CA GLU A 335 -16.88 -0.24 22.00
C GLU A 335 -16.02 -1.26 22.75
N ASN A 336 -14.89 -0.85 23.29
CA ASN A 336 -14.07 -1.69 24.16
C ASN A 336 -14.93 -2.07 25.37
N LYS A 337 -15.47 -3.29 25.34
CA LYS A 337 -16.24 -3.82 26.46
C LYS A 337 -15.33 -3.90 27.66
N THR A 338 -15.82 -3.45 28.79
CA THR A 338 -15.08 -3.64 30.04
C THR A 338 -14.93 -5.13 30.34
N PRO A 339 -13.91 -5.56 31.13
CA PRO A 339 -13.78 -6.97 31.52
C PRO A 339 -15.07 -7.53 32.10
N GLU A 340 -15.86 -6.73 32.83
CA GLU A 340 -17.16 -7.11 33.39
C GLU A 340 -18.20 -7.36 32.28
N GLN A 341 -18.23 -6.54 31.23
CA GLN A 341 -19.14 -6.73 30.09
C GLN A 341 -18.79 -8.00 29.30
N ILE A 342 -17.49 -8.28 29.10
CA ILE A 342 -17.03 -9.51 28.46
C ILE A 342 -17.42 -10.76 29.27
N VAL A 343 -17.26 -10.68 30.59
CA VAL A 343 -17.65 -11.77 31.51
C VAL A 343 -19.16 -11.99 31.47
N ALA A 344 -19.96 -10.92 31.48
CA ALA A 344 -21.40 -11.01 31.40
C ALA A 344 -21.90 -11.62 30.09
N GLU A 345 -21.33 -11.25 28.94
CA GLU A 345 -21.71 -11.85 27.64
C GLU A 345 -21.28 -13.31 27.51
N ASN A 346 -20.10 -13.65 28.00
CA ASN A 346 -19.64 -15.04 28.03
C ASN A 346 -20.54 -15.93 28.92
N ALA A 347 -21.01 -15.40 30.06
CA ALA A 347 -21.95 -16.08 30.94
C ALA A 347 -23.31 -16.28 30.26
N ASP A 348 -23.82 -15.27 29.52
CA ASP A 348 -25.09 -15.36 28.78
C ASP A 348 -24.98 -16.33 27.58
N ALA A 349 -23.83 -16.33 26.87
CA ALA A 349 -23.55 -17.29 25.81
C ALA A 349 -23.47 -18.73 26.35
N LEU A 350 -22.81 -18.95 27.48
CA LEU A 350 -22.71 -20.25 28.15
C LEU A 350 -24.10 -20.77 28.57
N THR A 351 -24.92 -19.87 29.11
CA THR A 351 -26.32 -20.17 29.51
C THR A 351 -27.18 -20.55 28.31
N LYS A 352 -27.02 -19.87 27.16
CA LYS A 352 -27.70 -20.22 25.91
C LYS A 352 -27.28 -21.58 25.38
N VAL A 353 -25.98 -21.89 25.40
CA VAL A 353 -25.47 -23.21 24.99
C VAL A 353 -26.01 -24.32 25.89
N GLN A 354 -26.01 -24.08 27.21
CA GLN A 354 -26.55 -25.05 28.18
C GLN A 354 -28.07 -25.32 27.97
N LYS A 355 -28.84 -24.25 27.66
CA LYS A 355 -30.29 -24.41 27.32
C LYS A 355 -30.47 -25.21 26.04
N VAL A 356 -29.68 -25.00 25.01
CA VAL A 356 -29.72 -25.77 23.76
C VAL A 356 -29.38 -27.25 24.02
N LEU A 357 -28.31 -27.51 24.80
CA LEU A 357 -27.95 -28.88 25.16
C LEU A 357 -28.98 -29.59 26.02
N ALA A 358 -29.73 -28.87 26.84
CA ALA A 358 -30.82 -29.44 27.65
C ALA A 358 -32.08 -29.76 26.79
N THR A 359 -32.25 -29.13 25.64
CA THR A 359 -33.38 -29.41 24.71
C THR A 359 -33.07 -30.53 23.72
N ILE A 360 -31.85 -31.00 23.64
CA ILE A 360 -31.40 -32.12 22.78
C ILE A 360 -31.39 -33.45 23.56
N LYS A 361 -31.62 -33.44 24.86
CA LYS A 361 -31.87 -34.62 25.69
C LYS A 361 -33.37 -34.88 25.86
#